data_a998f8facad9c9c1bf24709d92c6ffdf
#
_entry.id   a998f8facad9c9c1bf24709d92c6ffdf
#
_cell.length_a   1.000
_cell.length_b   1.000
_cell.length_c   1.000
_cell.angle_alpha   90.00
_cell.angle_beta   90.00
_cell.angle_gamma   90.00
#
_symmetry.space_group_name_H-M   'P 1'
#
loop_
_entity.id
_entity.type
_entity.pdbx_description
1 polymer ?
#
loop_
_entity_poly.entity_id
_entity_poly.type
_entity_poly.pdbx_seq_one_letter_code
_entity_poly.pdbx_strand_id
1 'polypeptide(L)'
;MPVAGIAPSPEQHPGTADLVVRNAKVFTGDPGRPAAGAVAVRDGRILALGDDHDLAGLVGPATRVVDALGRRVVPGLNDSHLHVIRGGLNYVLELRWDGVRSLRRALAMLREQAGRTPKGQWIRVGGGWTPEQFAERRMPTVAELNAAAPDTPVFVLHLYQSALMNRAAVRAAGFTRDTPDPRGGQIVRGRDGEPTGVLLAAPGALVLYSTLARAPRLDEADRRTSTVHFLRELNRFGLTSALDAAGGFQNFPEDYATVVDLARTGELSLRISYYLFPQTAGQELADLRRWTQTVRPGDGDEWLRLAGAGENLTWAAADFENFAEPRPDLADDYEAEFEQAVRLLMENGWGFRLHATYDETIRRDLAVFEKLAAEGLFPAGNRWLFDHAETVRDDSLDRIAALGGSLSVQNRMSFQGGVFLDRYGAAAASRTPPVRAMLDRGLTVAAGTDATRVSSYNPWVALHWLVTGRTVGGTALRPPVELLDRQEALGLYTRGGARLTGEEDVKGVLREGCYADLAVLSQDYLTVPEEVIPDIESVLTVVGGRIVHAAAEYAGLEEAAPPVSPAWSPVAHFGGYARSDGAGQADAVAEFVAESERHRAWRAARSGAGPAPGPAYPVDPCLSH
;
A
#
# COMPACT_ATOMS: atom_id res chain seq x y z
N MET A 1 -22.93 -20.97 -43.98
CA MET A 1 -22.04 -21.54 -42.98
C MET A 1 -22.80 -21.58 -41.67
N PRO A 2 -22.97 -22.73 -41.00
CA PRO A 2 -23.72 -22.79 -39.74
C PRO A 2 -22.92 -22.18 -38.62
N VAL A 3 -23.57 -21.32 -37.84
CA VAL A 3 -23.08 -20.72 -36.59
C VAL A 3 -22.87 -21.85 -35.59
N ALA A 4 -21.65 -21.98 -35.07
CA ALA A 4 -21.34 -22.94 -34.03
C ALA A 4 -22.20 -22.63 -32.79
N GLY A 5 -23.01 -23.58 -32.37
CA GLY A 5 -23.84 -23.47 -31.17
C GLY A 5 -22.96 -23.33 -29.91
N ILE A 6 -23.26 -22.33 -29.12
CA ILE A 6 -22.78 -22.19 -27.74
C ILE A 6 -23.31 -23.41 -26.98
N ALA A 7 -22.42 -24.22 -26.44
CA ALA A 7 -22.79 -25.32 -25.56
C ALA A 7 -23.59 -24.76 -24.37
N PRO A 8 -24.70 -25.37 -23.96
CA PRO A 8 -25.47 -24.92 -22.82
C PRO A 8 -24.59 -25.03 -21.54
N SER A 9 -24.63 -23.99 -20.73
CA SER A 9 -24.06 -24.03 -19.39
C SER A 9 -24.70 -25.20 -18.61
N PRO A 10 -23.93 -25.96 -17.80
CA PRO A 10 -24.47 -27.04 -17.01
C PRO A 10 -25.60 -26.52 -16.11
N GLU A 11 -26.75 -27.21 -16.13
CA GLU A 11 -27.91 -26.87 -15.30
C GLU A 11 -27.54 -26.91 -13.82
N GLN A 12 -27.60 -25.76 -13.15
CA GLN A 12 -27.44 -25.67 -11.70
C GLN A 12 -28.66 -26.31 -11.02
N HIS A 13 -28.39 -27.31 -10.19
CA HIS A 13 -29.44 -27.86 -9.34
C HIS A 13 -29.76 -26.87 -8.22
N PRO A 14 -31.05 -26.58 -7.95
CA PRO A 14 -31.45 -25.68 -6.86
C PRO A 14 -30.86 -26.20 -5.52
N GLY A 15 -29.94 -25.41 -4.91
CA GLY A 15 -29.36 -25.73 -3.63
C GLY A 15 -27.88 -26.10 -3.66
N THR A 16 -27.22 -26.29 -4.82
CA THR A 16 -25.77 -26.59 -4.89
C THR A 16 -24.90 -25.34 -4.92
N ALA A 17 -23.64 -25.50 -4.50
CA ALA A 17 -22.62 -24.44 -4.54
C ALA A 17 -21.98 -24.33 -5.93
N ASP A 18 -21.47 -23.14 -6.27
CA ASP A 18 -20.65 -22.90 -7.46
C ASP A 18 -19.19 -23.33 -7.21
N LEU A 19 -18.71 -23.06 -5.98
CA LEU A 19 -17.36 -23.39 -5.53
C LEU A 19 -17.42 -23.95 -4.10
N VAL A 20 -16.66 -25.00 -3.83
CA VAL A 20 -16.40 -25.51 -2.49
C VAL A 20 -14.88 -25.59 -2.28
N VAL A 21 -14.40 -24.90 -1.26
CA VAL A 21 -13.02 -25.04 -0.75
C VAL A 21 -13.09 -25.94 0.47
N ARG A 22 -12.47 -27.11 0.42
CA ARG A 22 -12.53 -28.13 1.47
C ARG A 22 -11.14 -28.49 2.01
N ASN A 23 -11.08 -29.35 3.03
CA ASN A 23 -9.84 -29.79 3.66
C ASN A 23 -8.95 -28.61 4.04
N ALA A 24 -9.55 -27.60 4.68
CA ALA A 24 -8.96 -26.32 5.00
C ALA A 24 -8.84 -26.08 6.51
N LYS A 25 -7.92 -25.23 6.92
CA LYS A 25 -7.88 -24.62 8.26
C LYS A 25 -8.46 -23.21 8.14
N VAL A 26 -9.77 -23.10 8.10
CA VAL A 26 -10.44 -21.81 7.91
C VAL A 26 -10.37 -20.99 9.20
N PHE A 27 -9.79 -19.79 9.13
CA PHE A 27 -9.98 -18.73 10.11
C PHE A 27 -11.04 -17.75 9.57
N THR A 28 -12.16 -17.68 10.22
CA THR A 28 -13.31 -16.92 9.68
C THR A 28 -13.22 -15.43 9.96
N GLY A 29 -12.49 -15.02 11.00
CA GLY A 29 -12.53 -13.66 11.53
C GLY A 29 -13.83 -13.31 12.27
N ASP A 30 -14.82 -14.21 12.29
CA ASP A 30 -16.08 -14.05 13.01
C ASP A 30 -15.97 -14.67 14.41
N PRO A 31 -16.11 -13.87 15.51
CA PRO A 31 -16.08 -14.40 16.86
C PRO A 31 -17.18 -15.45 17.15
N GLY A 32 -18.31 -15.38 16.45
CA GLY A 32 -19.42 -16.33 16.61
C GLY A 32 -19.10 -17.73 16.05
N ARG A 33 -18.20 -17.81 15.09
CA ARG A 33 -17.73 -19.08 14.49
C ARG A 33 -16.26 -18.93 14.07
N PRO A 34 -15.30 -18.98 14.98
CA PRO A 34 -13.91 -18.60 14.70
C PRO A 34 -13.18 -19.50 13.70
N ALA A 35 -13.66 -20.74 13.48
CA ALA A 35 -13.03 -21.71 12.59
C ALA A 35 -14.05 -22.58 11.84
N ALA A 36 -13.59 -23.14 10.70
CA ALA A 36 -14.29 -24.16 9.93
C ALA A 36 -13.28 -25.04 9.18
N GLY A 37 -13.75 -26.16 8.59
CA GLY A 37 -12.95 -27.06 7.75
C GLY A 37 -13.14 -26.79 6.26
N ALA A 38 -14.27 -26.19 5.87
CA ALA A 38 -14.64 -25.95 4.49
C ALA A 38 -15.52 -24.70 4.34
N VAL A 39 -15.57 -24.17 3.10
CA VAL A 39 -16.39 -23.01 2.68
C VAL A 39 -17.11 -23.37 1.40
N ALA A 40 -18.45 -23.23 1.36
CA ALA A 40 -19.26 -23.33 0.16
C ALA A 40 -19.69 -21.93 -0.32
N VAL A 41 -19.63 -21.71 -1.61
CA VAL A 41 -19.91 -20.42 -2.26
C VAL A 41 -20.99 -20.60 -3.32
N ARG A 42 -21.91 -19.64 -3.38
CA ARG A 42 -22.90 -19.53 -4.46
C ARG A 42 -23.20 -18.06 -4.76
N ASP A 43 -23.33 -17.73 -6.03
CA ASP A 43 -23.68 -16.38 -6.52
C ASP A 43 -22.75 -15.29 -5.92
N GLY A 44 -21.45 -15.59 -5.83
CA GLY A 44 -20.43 -14.67 -5.29
C GLY A 44 -20.45 -14.49 -3.79
N ARG A 45 -21.29 -15.23 -3.05
CA ARG A 45 -21.42 -15.13 -1.60
C ARG A 45 -21.15 -16.46 -0.90
N ILE A 46 -20.78 -16.39 0.36
CA ILE A 46 -20.62 -17.57 1.22
C ILE A 46 -22.01 -18.14 1.47
N LEU A 47 -22.23 -19.36 0.99
CA LEU A 47 -23.47 -20.11 1.16
C LEU A 47 -23.51 -20.81 2.51
N ALA A 48 -22.38 -21.45 2.88
CA ALA A 48 -22.26 -22.16 4.15
C ALA A 48 -20.79 -22.33 4.56
N LEU A 49 -20.60 -22.52 5.87
CA LEU A 49 -19.34 -22.89 6.51
C LEU A 49 -19.57 -24.16 7.34
N GLY A 50 -18.62 -25.07 7.36
CA GLY A 50 -18.72 -26.31 8.14
C GLY A 50 -17.47 -27.16 7.97
N ASP A 51 -17.59 -28.45 8.27
CA ASP A 51 -16.61 -29.45 7.92
C ASP A 51 -16.91 -30.04 6.53
N ASP A 52 -15.96 -30.77 5.95
CA ASP A 52 -16.12 -31.40 4.62
C ASP A 52 -17.40 -32.25 4.52
N HIS A 53 -17.75 -32.96 5.62
CA HIS A 53 -18.96 -33.76 5.70
C HIS A 53 -20.23 -32.91 5.67
N ASP A 54 -20.23 -31.77 6.37
CA ASP A 54 -21.40 -30.88 6.45
C ASP A 54 -21.76 -30.30 5.10
N LEU A 55 -20.73 -30.00 4.29
CA LEU A 55 -20.90 -29.37 2.97
C LEU A 55 -21.02 -30.36 1.81
N ALA A 56 -20.88 -31.66 2.06
CA ALA A 56 -20.92 -32.68 0.99
C ALA A 56 -22.22 -32.64 0.17
N GLY A 57 -23.36 -32.36 0.82
CA GLY A 57 -24.67 -32.23 0.16
C GLY A 57 -24.84 -31.01 -0.73
N LEU A 58 -23.91 -30.02 -0.66
CA LEU A 58 -23.91 -28.83 -1.51
C LEU A 58 -23.08 -29.00 -2.80
N VAL A 59 -22.37 -30.14 -2.95
CA VAL A 59 -21.57 -30.44 -4.13
C VAL A 59 -22.45 -31.08 -5.20
N GLY A 60 -22.65 -30.36 -6.30
CA GLY A 60 -23.36 -30.85 -7.49
C GLY A 60 -22.43 -31.03 -8.69
N PRO A 61 -22.98 -31.51 -9.84
CA PRO A 61 -22.17 -31.76 -11.04
C PRO A 61 -21.43 -30.53 -11.60
N ALA A 62 -21.98 -29.34 -11.37
CA ALA A 62 -21.38 -28.08 -11.81
C ALA A 62 -20.50 -27.40 -10.75
N THR A 63 -20.45 -27.93 -9.53
CA THR A 63 -19.68 -27.37 -8.44
C THR A 63 -18.18 -27.55 -8.70
N ARG A 64 -17.41 -26.47 -8.70
CA ARG A 64 -15.95 -26.52 -8.65
C ARG A 64 -15.52 -26.87 -7.22
N VAL A 65 -14.79 -27.96 -7.05
CA VAL A 65 -14.27 -28.36 -5.76
C VAL A 65 -12.76 -28.13 -5.73
N VAL A 66 -12.29 -27.38 -4.75
CA VAL A 66 -10.87 -27.11 -4.50
C VAL A 66 -10.49 -27.74 -3.17
N ASP A 67 -9.48 -28.62 -3.19
CA ASP A 67 -8.87 -29.18 -1.97
C ASP A 67 -7.79 -28.22 -1.48
N ALA A 68 -7.96 -27.64 -0.30
CA ALA A 68 -7.00 -26.72 0.30
C ALA A 68 -5.77 -27.43 0.90
N LEU A 69 -5.69 -28.75 0.85
CA LEU A 69 -4.55 -29.56 1.32
C LEU A 69 -4.14 -29.26 2.77
N GLY A 70 -5.11 -28.95 3.63
CA GLY A 70 -4.86 -28.58 5.02
C GLY A 70 -4.26 -27.18 5.21
N ARG A 71 -4.24 -26.34 4.18
CA ARG A 71 -3.72 -24.97 4.24
C ARG A 71 -4.62 -24.03 5.03
N ARG A 72 -4.04 -22.94 5.51
CA ARG A 72 -4.77 -21.85 6.14
C ARG A 72 -5.59 -21.09 5.11
N VAL A 73 -6.88 -20.92 5.39
CA VAL A 73 -7.79 -20.02 4.67
C VAL A 73 -8.15 -18.87 5.58
N VAL A 74 -8.09 -17.65 5.06
CA VAL A 74 -8.41 -16.42 5.79
C VAL A 74 -9.42 -15.58 4.98
N PRO A 75 -10.19 -14.67 5.61
CA PRO A 75 -10.91 -13.65 4.87
C PRO A 75 -9.96 -12.89 3.96
N GLY A 76 -10.41 -12.53 2.78
CA GLY A 76 -9.61 -11.72 1.88
C GLY A 76 -9.12 -10.44 2.55
N LEU A 77 -7.85 -10.11 2.33
CA LEU A 77 -7.25 -8.92 2.91
C LEU A 77 -7.86 -7.66 2.29
N ASN A 78 -8.03 -6.64 3.09
CA ASN A 78 -8.57 -5.34 2.73
C ASN A 78 -7.59 -4.24 3.16
N ASP A 79 -6.80 -3.74 2.23
CA ASP A 79 -5.85 -2.65 2.48
C ASP A 79 -6.61 -1.33 2.67
N SER A 80 -6.52 -0.75 3.86
CA SER A 80 -7.28 0.45 4.21
C SER A 80 -6.71 1.75 3.66
N HIS A 81 -5.50 1.72 3.09
CA HIS A 81 -4.84 2.87 2.49
C HIS A 81 -3.81 2.41 1.45
N LEU A 82 -4.21 2.43 0.20
CA LEU A 82 -3.37 2.08 -0.93
C LEU A 82 -3.65 3.05 -2.08
N HIS A 83 -2.62 3.48 -2.78
CA HIS A 83 -2.77 4.25 -4.02
C HIS A 83 -2.92 3.31 -5.22
N VAL A 84 -4.00 2.52 -5.23
CA VAL A 84 -4.19 1.42 -6.16
C VAL A 84 -4.40 1.89 -7.60
N ILE A 85 -5.14 2.97 -7.81
CA ILE A 85 -5.40 3.55 -9.13
C ILE A 85 -4.09 4.09 -9.72
N ARG A 86 -3.42 5.00 -9.01
CA ARG A 86 -2.14 5.58 -9.45
C ARG A 86 -1.06 4.52 -9.64
N GLY A 87 -0.99 3.53 -8.76
CA GLY A 87 -0.07 2.41 -8.84
C GLY A 87 -0.32 1.59 -10.11
N GLY A 88 -1.58 1.23 -10.37
CA GLY A 88 -1.99 0.46 -11.54
C GLY A 88 -1.62 1.11 -12.86
N LEU A 89 -1.83 2.41 -13.01
CA LEU A 89 -1.52 3.16 -14.23
C LEU A 89 -0.04 3.09 -14.67
N ASN A 90 0.87 2.75 -13.77
CA ASN A 90 2.31 2.78 -14.03
C ASN A 90 3.05 1.48 -13.69
N TYR A 91 2.38 0.49 -13.15
CA TYR A 91 2.99 -0.73 -12.58
C TYR A 91 3.97 -1.41 -13.54
N VAL A 92 3.58 -1.60 -14.80
CA VAL A 92 4.43 -2.28 -15.79
C VAL A 92 5.67 -1.47 -16.22
N LEU A 93 5.76 -0.19 -15.88
CA LEU A 93 6.94 0.65 -16.13
C LEU A 93 7.96 0.60 -14.98
N GLU A 94 7.62 0.01 -13.84
CA GLU A 94 8.42 0.09 -12.63
C GLU A 94 9.26 -1.16 -12.42
N LEU A 95 10.57 -1.00 -12.34
CA LEU A 95 11.47 -2.01 -11.81
C LEU A 95 11.36 -2.00 -10.30
N ARG A 96 10.87 -3.08 -9.71
CA ARG A 96 10.64 -3.18 -8.28
C ARG A 96 11.84 -3.73 -7.53
N TRP A 97 12.25 -3.01 -6.47
CA TRP A 97 13.24 -3.46 -5.51
C TRP A 97 12.61 -3.92 -4.19
N ASP A 98 11.27 -3.91 -4.13
CA ASP A 98 10.50 -4.47 -3.02
C ASP A 98 10.93 -5.93 -2.76
N GLY A 99 11.31 -6.25 -1.53
CA GLY A 99 11.74 -7.59 -1.13
C GLY A 99 13.13 -8.02 -1.61
N VAL A 100 13.82 -7.24 -2.44
CA VAL A 100 15.21 -7.52 -2.88
C VAL A 100 16.16 -7.35 -1.69
N ARG A 101 16.91 -8.39 -1.33
CA ARG A 101 17.73 -8.44 -0.11
C ARG A 101 19.20 -8.03 -0.30
N SER A 102 19.62 -7.67 -1.51
CA SER A 102 21.02 -7.30 -1.83
C SER A 102 21.05 -6.17 -2.84
N LEU A 103 21.81 -5.12 -2.54
CA LEU A 103 22.08 -4.02 -3.47
C LEU A 103 22.77 -4.52 -4.75
N ARG A 104 23.66 -5.50 -4.63
CA ARG A 104 24.29 -6.15 -5.79
C ARG A 104 23.24 -6.74 -6.74
N ARG A 105 22.20 -7.43 -6.21
CA ARG A 105 21.09 -7.96 -7.03
C ARG A 105 20.27 -6.83 -7.63
N ALA A 106 19.93 -5.81 -6.87
CA ALA A 106 19.20 -4.63 -7.34
C ALA A 106 19.90 -3.95 -8.51
N LEU A 107 21.22 -3.75 -8.43
CA LEU A 107 22.04 -3.20 -9.51
C LEU A 107 22.17 -4.15 -10.71
N ALA A 108 22.17 -5.47 -10.49
CA ALA A 108 22.15 -6.45 -11.59
C ALA A 108 20.82 -6.37 -12.36
N MET A 109 19.67 -6.31 -11.65
CA MET A 109 18.35 -6.12 -12.28
C MET A 109 18.31 -4.83 -13.12
N LEU A 110 18.89 -3.74 -12.61
CA LEU A 110 18.98 -2.47 -13.33
C LEU A 110 19.78 -2.62 -14.62
N ARG A 111 20.94 -3.30 -14.58
CA ARG A 111 21.79 -3.55 -15.75
C ARG A 111 21.08 -4.42 -16.80
N GLU A 112 20.43 -5.48 -16.34
CA GLU A 112 19.66 -6.37 -17.21
C GLU A 112 18.50 -5.62 -17.88
N GLN A 113 17.79 -4.75 -17.12
CA GLN A 113 16.70 -3.93 -17.66
C GLN A 113 17.22 -2.88 -18.65
N ALA A 114 18.38 -2.28 -18.42
CA ALA A 114 18.96 -1.30 -19.36
C ALA A 114 19.19 -1.90 -20.74
N GLY A 115 19.57 -3.18 -20.82
CA GLY A 115 19.73 -3.89 -22.09
C GLY A 115 18.43 -4.15 -22.86
N ARG A 116 17.26 -4.01 -22.22
CA ARG A 116 15.93 -4.24 -22.83
C ARG A 116 15.16 -2.96 -23.07
N THR A 117 15.47 -1.90 -22.32
CA THR A 117 14.71 -0.64 -22.36
C THR A 117 14.98 0.11 -23.66
N PRO A 118 13.97 0.42 -24.48
CA PRO A 118 14.14 1.13 -25.73
C PRO A 118 14.70 2.55 -25.55
N LYS A 119 15.39 3.04 -26.56
CA LYS A 119 15.89 4.43 -26.58
C LYS A 119 14.75 5.42 -26.36
N GLY A 120 14.94 6.37 -25.46
CA GLY A 120 13.95 7.38 -25.08
C GLY A 120 13.05 6.98 -23.93
N GLN A 121 13.03 5.69 -23.54
CA GLN A 121 12.34 5.24 -22.34
C GLN A 121 13.24 5.36 -21.10
N TRP A 122 12.60 5.40 -19.92
CA TRP A 122 13.28 5.49 -18.64
C TRP A 122 13.12 4.19 -17.86
N ILE A 123 14.15 3.81 -17.10
CA ILE A 123 14.01 2.81 -16.04
C ILE A 123 13.61 3.56 -14.76
N ARG A 124 12.49 3.17 -14.20
CA ARG A 124 11.93 3.76 -12.97
C ARG A 124 11.97 2.72 -11.88
N VAL A 125 12.75 2.96 -10.84
CA VAL A 125 12.66 2.19 -9.61
C VAL A 125 11.68 2.91 -8.71
N GLY A 126 10.49 2.29 -8.49
CA GLY A 126 9.47 2.82 -7.59
C GLY A 126 9.93 2.77 -6.13
N GLY A 127 9.21 3.45 -5.23
CA GLY A 127 9.41 3.33 -3.78
C GLY A 127 9.10 1.92 -3.27
N GLY A 128 8.88 1.79 -1.97
CA GLY A 128 8.57 0.52 -1.32
C GLY A 128 9.81 -0.29 -0.94
N TRP A 129 10.97 0.33 -0.94
CA TRP A 129 12.25 -0.24 -0.53
C TRP A 129 13.04 0.72 0.36
N THR A 130 13.98 0.19 1.12
CA THR A 130 14.89 0.96 1.98
C THR A 130 16.28 0.31 1.95
N PRO A 131 17.37 1.08 2.12
CA PRO A 131 18.71 0.52 2.21
C PRO A 131 18.86 -0.49 3.36
N GLU A 132 18.04 -0.40 4.39
CA GLU A 132 18.06 -1.32 5.52
C GLU A 132 17.69 -2.77 5.16
N GLN A 133 16.98 -2.99 4.06
CA GLN A 133 16.65 -4.34 3.57
C GLN A 133 17.81 -5.04 2.86
N PHE A 134 18.80 -4.26 2.38
CA PHE A 134 19.95 -4.82 1.69
C PHE A 134 20.99 -5.36 2.66
N ALA A 135 21.67 -6.45 2.32
CA ALA A 135 22.80 -6.97 3.09
C ALA A 135 23.92 -5.92 3.25
N GLU A 136 24.10 -5.07 2.22
CA GLU A 136 25.10 -4.00 2.21
C GLU A 136 24.69 -2.77 3.07
N ARG A 137 23.41 -2.67 3.49
CA ARG A 137 22.90 -1.61 4.39
C ARG A 137 23.22 -0.18 3.96
N ARG A 138 23.22 0.09 2.66
CA ARG A 138 23.50 1.41 2.11
C ARG A 138 22.67 1.72 0.86
N MET A 139 22.58 2.99 0.56
CA MET A 139 22.05 3.47 -0.72
C MET A 139 22.98 3.09 -1.88
N PRO A 140 22.45 2.89 -3.10
CA PRO A 140 23.26 2.93 -4.32
C PRO A 140 23.89 4.32 -4.47
N THR A 141 25.02 4.38 -5.14
CA THR A 141 25.65 5.64 -5.57
C THR A 141 25.24 6.00 -7.00
N VAL A 142 25.29 7.28 -7.36
CA VAL A 142 25.08 7.72 -8.74
C VAL A 142 26.11 7.10 -9.69
N ALA A 143 27.34 6.85 -9.22
CA ALA A 143 28.37 6.16 -9.99
C ALA A 143 27.98 4.72 -10.33
N GLU A 144 27.40 3.97 -9.37
CA GLU A 144 26.88 2.61 -9.60
C GLU A 144 25.72 2.60 -10.60
N LEU A 145 24.81 3.61 -10.52
CA LEU A 145 23.73 3.75 -11.50
C LEU A 145 24.27 4.05 -12.90
N ASN A 146 25.28 4.92 -13.01
CA ASN A 146 25.96 5.20 -14.29
C ASN A 146 26.65 3.98 -14.85
N ALA A 147 27.27 3.15 -14.00
CA ALA A 147 27.94 1.92 -14.43
C ALA A 147 26.92 0.83 -14.86
N ALA A 148 25.77 0.76 -14.20
CA ALA A 148 24.71 -0.21 -14.53
C ALA A 148 23.96 0.16 -15.83
N ALA A 149 23.71 1.45 -16.07
CA ALA A 149 22.94 1.96 -17.21
C ALA A 149 23.52 3.28 -17.73
N PRO A 150 24.64 3.26 -18.49
CA PRO A 150 25.34 4.48 -18.89
C PRO A 150 24.51 5.38 -19.83
N ASP A 151 23.70 4.80 -20.71
CA ASP A 151 22.98 5.49 -21.79
C ASP A 151 21.46 5.55 -21.57
N THR A 152 20.89 4.66 -20.75
CA THR A 152 19.46 4.62 -20.46
C THR A 152 19.15 5.49 -19.24
N PRO A 153 18.21 6.44 -19.32
CA PRO A 153 17.81 7.25 -18.19
C PRO A 153 17.29 6.37 -17.03
N VAL A 154 17.82 6.58 -15.82
CA VAL A 154 17.44 5.86 -14.60
C VAL A 154 16.98 6.86 -13.54
N PHE A 155 15.81 6.60 -12.96
CA PHE A 155 15.27 7.31 -11.82
C PHE A 155 14.97 6.31 -10.70
N VAL A 156 15.66 6.44 -9.57
CA VAL A 156 15.51 5.59 -8.40
C VAL A 156 14.89 6.42 -7.28
N LEU A 157 13.61 6.17 -6.98
CA LEU A 157 12.90 6.82 -5.90
C LEU A 157 13.21 6.11 -4.57
N HIS A 158 13.59 6.88 -3.56
CA HIS A 158 13.73 6.39 -2.19
C HIS A 158 12.69 7.07 -1.31
N LEU A 159 11.58 6.37 -1.09
CA LEU A 159 10.44 6.85 -0.30
C LEU A 159 9.99 8.24 -0.76
N TYR A 160 9.67 9.15 0.17
CA TYR A 160 9.45 10.58 -0.14
C TYR A 160 10.65 11.47 0.19
N GLN A 161 11.80 10.88 0.52
CA GLN A 161 12.98 11.64 0.96
C GLN A 161 13.85 12.11 -0.20
N SER A 162 14.07 11.25 -1.18
CA SER A 162 15.04 11.54 -2.24
C SER A 162 14.80 10.72 -3.52
N ALA A 163 15.46 11.14 -4.59
CA ALA A 163 15.66 10.30 -5.75
C ALA A 163 17.10 10.39 -6.28
N LEU A 164 17.56 9.29 -6.85
CA LEU A 164 18.84 9.23 -7.54
C LEU A 164 18.61 9.12 -9.04
N MET A 165 19.36 9.90 -9.81
CA MET A 165 19.34 9.92 -11.26
C MET A 165 20.74 9.65 -11.79
N ASN A 166 20.86 8.81 -12.81
CA ASN A 166 22.11 8.71 -13.53
C ASN A 166 22.28 9.91 -14.49
N ARG A 167 23.47 10.06 -15.07
CA ARG A 167 23.78 11.18 -16.01
C ARG A 167 22.82 11.22 -17.20
N ALA A 168 22.36 10.07 -17.70
CA ALA A 168 21.41 10.01 -18.80
C ALA A 168 20.05 10.59 -18.40
N ALA A 169 19.57 10.31 -17.19
CA ALA A 169 18.31 10.85 -16.67
C ALA A 169 18.41 12.37 -16.38
N VAL A 170 19.54 12.85 -15.84
CA VAL A 170 19.78 14.29 -15.64
C VAL A 170 19.68 15.03 -16.97
N ARG A 171 20.33 14.53 -18.04
CA ARG A 171 20.22 15.11 -19.38
C ARG A 171 18.80 15.02 -19.93
N ALA A 172 18.14 13.88 -19.80
CA ALA A 172 16.79 13.68 -20.31
C ALA A 172 15.75 14.56 -19.57
N ALA A 173 15.97 14.84 -18.30
CA ALA A 173 15.16 15.78 -17.52
C ALA A 173 15.46 17.25 -17.85
N GLY A 174 16.54 17.54 -18.59
CA GLY A 174 16.94 18.91 -18.94
C GLY A 174 17.49 19.70 -17.73
N PHE A 175 18.02 19.04 -16.72
CA PHE A 175 18.62 19.72 -15.57
C PHE A 175 20.03 20.22 -15.91
N THR A 176 20.28 21.48 -15.58
CA THR A 176 21.54 22.19 -15.77
C THR A 176 21.91 22.95 -14.49
N ARG A 177 23.11 23.56 -14.46
CA ARG A 177 23.51 24.44 -13.35
C ARG A 177 22.53 25.61 -13.10
N ASP A 178 21.83 26.06 -14.17
CA ASP A 178 20.93 27.20 -14.13
C ASP A 178 19.48 26.82 -13.85
N THR A 179 19.18 25.51 -13.74
CA THR A 179 17.83 25.03 -13.38
C THR A 179 17.53 25.41 -11.94
N PRO A 180 16.48 26.22 -11.65
CA PRO A 180 16.17 26.60 -10.28
C PRO A 180 15.68 25.40 -9.48
N ASP A 181 15.94 25.41 -8.18
CA ASP A 181 15.34 24.43 -7.27
C ASP A 181 13.83 24.68 -7.18
N PRO A 182 12.99 23.63 -7.32
CA PRO A 182 11.56 23.79 -7.15
C PRO A 182 11.22 24.05 -5.68
N ARG A 183 10.10 24.73 -5.45
CA ARG A 183 9.63 25.02 -4.09
C ARG A 183 9.52 23.72 -3.27
N GLY A 184 10.14 23.71 -2.10
CA GLY A 184 10.12 22.55 -1.20
C GLY A 184 10.95 21.38 -1.68
N GLY A 185 11.91 21.58 -2.58
CA GLY A 185 12.83 20.53 -3.03
C GLY A 185 14.16 21.09 -3.48
N GLN A 186 15.17 20.23 -3.58
CA GLN A 186 16.52 20.60 -3.97
C GLN A 186 17.07 19.69 -5.07
N ILE A 187 17.66 20.29 -6.09
CA ILE A 187 18.55 19.62 -7.05
C ILE A 187 19.98 19.76 -6.53
N VAL A 188 20.54 18.69 -5.98
CA VAL A 188 21.88 18.75 -5.39
C VAL A 188 22.93 19.00 -6.48
N ARG A 189 23.83 19.96 -6.22
CA ARG A 189 24.88 20.38 -7.16
C ARG A 189 26.27 20.08 -6.60
N GLY A 190 27.18 19.76 -7.49
CA GLY A 190 28.61 19.65 -7.20
C GLY A 190 29.28 21.02 -6.98
N ARG A 191 30.57 20.99 -6.66
CA ARG A 191 31.38 22.23 -6.51
C ARG A 191 31.47 23.05 -7.79
N ASP A 192 31.31 22.41 -8.93
CA ASP A 192 31.27 23.01 -10.27
C ASP A 192 29.90 23.63 -10.64
N GLY A 193 28.91 23.48 -9.76
CA GLY A 193 27.54 23.94 -9.96
C GLY A 193 26.66 22.97 -10.78
N GLU A 194 27.20 21.88 -11.32
CA GLU A 194 26.42 20.92 -12.11
C GLU A 194 25.58 20.00 -11.23
N PRO A 195 24.37 19.57 -11.70
CA PRO A 195 23.54 18.62 -10.97
C PRO A 195 24.27 17.28 -10.77
N THR A 196 24.33 16.82 -9.52
CA THR A 196 24.96 15.54 -9.15
C THR A 196 24.14 14.32 -9.53
N GLY A 197 22.85 14.49 -9.82
CA GLY A 197 21.87 13.41 -9.98
C GLY A 197 21.12 13.06 -8.71
N VAL A 198 21.33 13.78 -7.61
CA VAL A 198 20.58 13.61 -6.37
C VAL A 198 19.49 14.68 -6.28
N LEU A 199 18.27 14.26 -6.00
CA LEU A 199 17.13 15.13 -5.70
C LEU A 199 16.72 14.91 -4.23
N LEU A 200 16.48 15.98 -3.49
CA LEU A 200 16.04 15.93 -2.10
C LEU A 200 14.67 16.60 -1.96
N ALA A 201 13.77 15.95 -1.22
CA ALA A 201 12.59 16.60 -0.68
C ALA A 201 13.01 17.47 0.52
N ALA A 202 12.63 18.75 0.53
CA ALA A 202 13.02 19.68 1.59
C ALA A 202 11.97 20.78 1.79
N PRO A 203 10.87 20.55 2.49
CA PRO A 203 10.31 19.28 2.97
C PRO A 203 9.44 18.54 1.94
N GLY A 204 9.07 19.15 0.82
CA GLY A 204 8.07 18.63 -0.11
C GLY A 204 8.64 17.69 -1.18
N ALA A 205 7.92 16.62 -1.49
CA ALA A 205 8.29 15.64 -2.51
C ALA A 205 8.00 16.08 -3.96
N LEU A 206 7.54 17.32 -4.20
CA LEU A 206 7.17 17.82 -5.52
C LEU A 206 8.29 17.68 -6.55
N VAL A 207 9.55 17.94 -6.14
CA VAL A 207 10.73 17.78 -7.02
C VAL A 207 10.86 16.35 -7.55
N LEU A 208 10.53 15.35 -6.74
CA LEU A 208 10.62 13.94 -7.09
C LEU A 208 9.55 13.57 -8.13
N TYR A 209 8.30 13.95 -7.86
CA TYR A 209 7.17 13.65 -8.73
C TYR A 209 7.19 14.43 -10.04
N SER A 210 7.49 15.73 -10.00
CA SER A 210 7.58 16.55 -11.21
C SER A 210 8.71 16.12 -12.13
N THR A 211 9.79 15.56 -11.56
CA THR A 211 10.87 14.96 -12.35
C THR A 211 10.41 13.65 -12.96
N LEU A 212 9.79 12.76 -12.20
CA LEU A 212 9.26 11.48 -12.70
C LEU A 212 8.20 11.69 -13.78
N ALA A 213 7.38 12.73 -13.67
CA ALA A 213 6.36 13.09 -14.66
C ALA A 213 6.92 13.49 -16.04
N ARG A 214 8.24 13.79 -16.14
CA ARG A 214 8.92 14.05 -17.43
C ARG A 214 9.21 12.77 -18.22
N ALA A 215 9.17 11.61 -17.56
CA ALA A 215 9.38 10.33 -18.21
C ALA A 215 8.18 9.96 -19.11
N PRO A 216 8.39 9.21 -20.23
CA PRO A 216 7.34 8.81 -21.15
C PRO A 216 6.20 8.06 -20.44
N ARG A 217 4.96 8.33 -20.81
CA ARG A 217 3.77 7.68 -20.25
C ARG A 217 3.32 6.51 -21.12
N LEU A 218 2.57 5.59 -20.55
CA LEU A 218 1.84 4.55 -21.26
C LEU A 218 0.66 5.15 -22.04
N ASP A 219 0.31 4.53 -23.16
CA ASP A 219 -0.97 4.77 -23.81
C ASP A 219 -2.13 4.14 -23.01
N GLU A 220 -3.36 4.32 -23.48
CA GLU A 220 -4.55 3.85 -22.78
C GLU A 220 -4.61 2.31 -22.66
N ALA A 221 -4.25 1.60 -23.73
CA ALA A 221 -4.26 0.13 -23.76
C ALA A 221 -3.21 -0.45 -22.80
N ASP A 222 -2.01 0.13 -22.81
CA ASP A 222 -0.94 -0.27 -21.91
C ASP A 222 -1.24 0.10 -20.45
N ARG A 223 -1.93 1.23 -20.17
CA ARG A 223 -2.42 1.56 -18.80
C ARG A 223 -3.43 0.55 -18.29
N ARG A 224 -4.34 0.11 -19.16
CA ARG A 224 -5.33 -0.92 -18.83
C ARG A 224 -4.62 -2.24 -18.48
N THR A 225 -3.71 -2.70 -19.31
CA THR A 225 -2.90 -3.89 -19.07
C THR A 225 -2.09 -3.76 -17.78
N SER A 226 -1.48 -2.60 -17.55
CA SER A 226 -0.73 -2.28 -16.34
C SER A 226 -1.59 -2.40 -15.08
N THR A 227 -2.80 -1.85 -15.11
CA THR A 227 -3.74 -1.93 -13.99
C THR A 227 -4.15 -3.37 -13.71
N VAL A 228 -4.51 -4.15 -14.74
CA VAL A 228 -4.85 -5.57 -14.57
C VAL A 228 -3.71 -6.34 -13.90
N HIS A 229 -2.46 -6.15 -14.34
CA HIS A 229 -1.32 -6.82 -13.74
C HIS A 229 -1.05 -6.38 -12.29
N PHE A 230 -1.26 -5.10 -11.97
CA PHE A 230 -1.12 -4.64 -10.59
C PHE A 230 -2.17 -5.24 -9.67
N LEU A 231 -3.44 -5.26 -10.07
CA LEU A 231 -4.51 -5.88 -9.29
C LEU A 231 -4.24 -7.37 -9.04
N ARG A 232 -3.75 -8.10 -10.04
CA ARG A 232 -3.36 -9.51 -9.89
C ARG A 232 -2.15 -9.70 -8.98
N GLU A 233 -1.20 -8.78 -9.01
CA GLU A 233 -0.08 -8.78 -8.07
C GLU A 233 -0.57 -8.59 -6.63
N LEU A 234 -1.55 -7.71 -6.40
CA LEU A 234 -2.20 -7.57 -5.09
C LEU A 234 -2.95 -8.84 -4.68
N ASN A 235 -3.66 -9.49 -5.62
CA ASN A 235 -4.31 -10.77 -5.36
C ASN A 235 -3.32 -11.88 -5.00
N ARG A 236 -2.08 -11.87 -5.52
CA ARG A 236 -1.01 -12.79 -5.13
C ARG A 236 -0.71 -12.75 -3.63
N PHE A 237 -0.94 -11.63 -2.98
CA PHE A 237 -0.80 -11.47 -1.54
C PHE A 237 -2.09 -11.74 -0.75
N GLY A 238 -3.17 -12.14 -1.41
CA GLY A 238 -4.46 -12.40 -0.78
C GLY A 238 -5.32 -11.15 -0.56
N LEU A 239 -4.95 -10.02 -1.17
CA LEU A 239 -5.81 -8.83 -1.19
C LEU A 239 -7.03 -9.10 -2.07
N THR A 240 -8.21 -8.80 -1.55
CA THR A 240 -9.50 -8.87 -2.25
C THR A 240 -10.19 -7.52 -2.31
N SER A 241 -9.77 -6.59 -1.46
CA SER A 241 -10.29 -5.22 -1.40
C SER A 241 -9.18 -4.24 -1.10
N ALA A 242 -9.33 -3.00 -1.56
CA ALA A 242 -8.48 -1.88 -1.17
C ALA A 242 -9.28 -0.58 -1.14
N LEU A 243 -8.88 0.32 -0.22
CA LEU A 243 -9.32 1.70 -0.20
C LEU A 243 -8.27 2.53 -0.94
N ASP A 244 -8.63 3.06 -2.13
CA ASP A 244 -7.77 3.99 -2.85
C ASP A 244 -7.81 5.35 -2.16
N ALA A 245 -6.68 5.75 -1.57
CA ALA A 245 -6.57 7.00 -0.82
C ALA A 245 -6.51 8.25 -1.72
N ALA A 246 -6.59 8.05 -3.06
CA ALA A 246 -6.33 9.07 -4.07
C ALA A 246 -4.88 9.56 -4.02
N GLY A 247 -4.65 10.87 -3.89
CA GLY A 247 -3.33 11.45 -3.75
C GLY A 247 -2.93 12.37 -4.91
N GLY A 248 -1.79 13.04 -4.76
CA GLY A 248 -1.27 13.94 -5.78
C GLY A 248 -0.97 13.25 -7.12
N PHE A 249 -1.20 13.99 -8.22
CA PHE A 249 -1.03 13.51 -9.61
C PHE A 249 -2.00 12.39 -10.01
N GLN A 250 -3.18 12.32 -9.38
CA GLN A 250 -4.29 11.44 -9.74
C GLN A 250 -5.54 12.28 -9.97
N ASN A 251 -5.79 12.65 -11.23
CA ASN A 251 -6.87 13.56 -11.61
C ASN A 251 -8.19 12.80 -11.80
N PHE A 252 -9.27 13.31 -11.20
CA PHE A 252 -10.61 12.81 -11.44
C PHE A 252 -11.33 13.68 -12.49
N PRO A 253 -11.97 13.08 -13.52
CA PRO A 253 -12.20 11.63 -13.71
C PRO A 253 -11.14 10.90 -14.55
N GLU A 254 -10.15 11.57 -15.14
CA GLU A 254 -9.29 11.05 -16.22
C GLU A 254 -8.48 9.82 -15.79
N ASP A 255 -7.80 9.88 -14.64
CA ASP A 255 -6.96 8.79 -14.18
C ASP A 255 -7.78 7.62 -13.59
N TYR A 256 -9.06 7.85 -13.28
CA TYR A 256 -10.00 6.83 -12.80
C TYR A 256 -10.67 6.05 -13.96
N ALA A 257 -10.61 6.56 -15.19
CA ALA A 257 -11.29 5.98 -16.34
C ALA A 257 -10.94 4.49 -16.55
N THR A 258 -9.67 4.11 -16.31
CA THR A 258 -9.21 2.72 -16.47
C THR A 258 -9.93 1.76 -15.52
N VAL A 259 -10.03 2.07 -14.24
CA VAL A 259 -10.71 1.20 -13.25
C VAL A 259 -12.22 1.22 -13.46
N VAL A 260 -12.80 2.35 -13.91
CA VAL A 260 -14.21 2.44 -14.29
C VAL A 260 -14.53 1.54 -15.47
N ASP A 261 -13.65 1.50 -16.50
CA ASP A 261 -13.83 0.59 -17.64
C ASP A 261 -13.70 -0.87 -17.22
N LEU A 262 -12.70 -1.21 -16.40
CA LEU A 262 -12.54 -2.57 -15.86
C LEU A 262 -13.73 -3.01 -15.00
N ALA A 263 -14.31 -2.11 -14.21
CA ALA A 263 -15.54 -2.40 -13.46
C ALA A 263 -16.71 -2.68 -14.40
N ARG A 264 -16.93 -1.80 -15.39
CA ARG A 264 -18.01 -1.93 -16.38
C ARG A 264 -17.92 -3.21 -17.20
N THR A 265 -16.71 -3.69 -17.49
CA THR A 265 -16.49 -4.94 -18.24
C THR A 265 -16.43 -6.19 -17.36
N GLY A 266 -16.54 -6.04 -16.02
CA GLY A 266 -16.47 -7.15 -15.06
C GLY A 266 -15.07 -7.74 -14.86
N GLU A 267 -14.02 -6.99 -15.22
CA GLU A 267 -12.64 -7.48 -15.21
C GLU A 267 -11.84 -7.06 -13.97
N LEU A 268 -12.44 -6.30 -13.05
CA LEU A 268 -11.80 -6.04 -11.77
C LEU A 268 -11.60 -7.37 -11.02
N SER A 269 -10.39 -7.58 -10.54
CA SER A 269 -10.04 -8.70 -9.66
C SER A 269 -9.90 -8.29 -8.19
N LEU A 270 -10.17 -7.03 -7.88
CA LEU A 270 -10.10 -6.43 -6.56
C LEU A 270 -11.28 -5.48 -6.39
N ARG A 271 -11.92 -5.46 -5.22
CA ARG A 271 -12.93 -4.45 -4.89
C ARG A 271 -12.21 -3.16 -4.48
N ILE A 272 -12.62 -2.03 -5.04
CA ILE A 272 -12.00 -0.73 -4.82
C ILE A 272 -13.03 0.27 -4.28
N SER A 273 -12.80 0.77 -3.07
CA SER A 273 -13.49 1.95 -2.56
C SER A 273 -12.55 3.13 -2.70
N TYR A 274 -12.90 4.13 -3.53
CA TYR A 274 -11.99 5.23 -3.87
C TYR A 274 -12.43 6.57 -3.29
N TYR A 275 -11.45 7.44 -3.08
CA TYR A 275 -11.64 8.82 -2.63
C TYR A 275 -11.23 9.81 -3.71
N LEU A 276 -11.67 11.07 -3.58
CA LEU A 276 -11.33 12.15 -4.49
C LEU A 276 -10.44 13.19 -3.79
N PHE A 277 -9.36 13.57 -4.45
CA PHE A 277 -8.34 14.46 -3.92
C PHE A 277 -8.18 15.71 -4.82
N PRO A 278 -8.34 16.95 -4.28
CA PRO A 278 -8.13 18.18 -5.04
C PRO A 278 -6.67 18.32 -5.50
N GLN A 279 -6.46 18.48 -6.79
CA GLN A 279 -5.11 18.43 -7.39
C GLN A 279 -4.40 19.79 -7.42
N THR A 280 -5.12 20.89 -7.34
CA THR A 280 -4.58 22.24 -7.56
C THR A 280 -4.73 23.08 -6.30
N ALA A 281 -3.59 23.52 -5.73
CA ALA A 281 -3.58 24.42 -4.59
C ALA A 281 -4.33 25.74 -4.90
N GLY A 282 -5.21 26.14 -3.97
CA GLY A 282 -6.09 27.32 -4.11
C GLY A 282 -7.34 27.10 -4.96
N GLN A 283 -7.57 25.86 -5.46
CA GLN A 283 -8.80 25.47 -6.18
C GLN A 283 -9.59 24.37 -5.45
N GLU A 284 -9.17 23.96 -4.27
CA GLU A 284 -9.68 22.81 -3.52
C GLU A 284 -11.19 22.94 -3.29
N LEU A 285 -11.65 24.09 -2.79
CA LEU A 285 -13.07 24.33 -2.57
C LEU A 285 -13.89 24.32 -3.85
N ALA A 286 -13.31 24.75 -4.98
CA ALA A 286 -13.99 24.71 -6.27
C ALA A 286 -14.17 23.26 -6.75
N ASP A 287 -13.14 22.43 -6.61
CA ASP A 287 -13.20 21.01 -6.93
C ASP A 287 -14.21 20.28 -6.03
N LEU A 288 -14.15 20.46 -4.72
CA LEU A 288 -15.08 19.85 -3.77
C LEU A 288 -16.54 20.27 -4.04
N ARG A 289 -16.81 21.56 -4.33
CA ARG A 289 -18.16 22.02 -4.73
C ARG A 289 -18.64 21.37 -6.01
N ARG A 290 -17.78 21.24 -7.00
CA ARG A 290 -18.12 20.54 -8.26
C ARG A 290 -18.47 19.08 -7.98
N TRP A 291 -17.68 18.37 -7.20
CA TRP A 291 -17.92 16.95 -6.92
C TRP A 291 -19.19 16.71 -6.10
N THR A 292 -19.45 17.53 -5.07
CA THR A 292 -20.69 17.39 -4.28
C THR A 292 -21.98 17.63 -5.10
N GLN A 293 -21.85 18.26 -6.28
CA GLN A 293 -22.96 18.49 -7.21
C GLN A 293 -23.07 17.41 -8.30
N THR A 294 -21.99 16.70 -8.61
CA THR A 294 -21.92 15.81 -9.79
C THR A 294 -21.86 14.32 -9.46
N VAL A 295 -21.31 13.94 -8.30
CA VAL A 295 -21.18 12.57 -7.82
C VAL A 295 -21.54 12.48 -6.34
N ARG A 296 -21.77 11.27 -5.83
CA ARG A 296 -22.13 11.04 -4.42
C ARG A 296 -21.36 9.86 -3.82
N PRO A 297 -20.99 9.91 -2.53
CA PRO A 297 -20.53 8.72 -1.81
C PRO A 297 -21.57 7.60 -1.95
N GLY A 298 -21.09 6.41 -2.30
CA GLY A 298 -21.92 5.25 -2.62
C GLY A 298 -22.18 5.05 -4.11
N ASP A 299 -21.88 6.01 -4.98
CA ASP A 299 -21.96 5.82 -6.44
C ASP A 299 -21.03 4.68 -6.88
N GLY A 300 -21.54 3.80 -7.72
CA GLY A 300 -20.89 2.58 -8.17
C GLY A 300 -21.57 1.32 -7.66
N ASP A 301 -20.83 0.26 -7.45
CA ASP A 301 -21.32 -1.04 -7.01
C ASP A 301 -20.35 -1.69 -5.99
N GLU A 302 -20.49 -2.99 -5.77
CA GLU A 302 -19.62 -3.74 -4.87
C GLU A 302 -18.18 -3.93 -5.38
N TRP A 303 -17.89 -3.60 -6.64
CA TRP A 303 -16.56 -3.72 -7.24
C TRP A 303 -15.79 -2.40 -7.28
N LEU A 304 -16.50 -1.31 -7.56
CA LEU A 304 -15.90 0.02 -7.62
C LEU A 304 -16.88 1.05 -7.08
N ARG A 305 -16.53 1.73 -5.97
CA ARG A 305 -17.43 2.64 -5.29
C ARG A 305 -16.72 3.90 -4.80
N LEU A 306 -17.35 5.06 -5.01
CA LEU A 306 -16.92 6.31 -4.39
C LEU A 306 -17.19 6.27 -2.88
N ALA A 307 -16.15 6.48 -2.07
CA ALA A 307 -16.25 6.48 -0.61
C ALA A 307 -16.32 7.89 -0.01
N GLY A 308 -15.67 8.88 -0.63
CA GLY A 308 -15.63 10.23 -0.09
C GLY A 308 -14.54 11.11 -0.69
N ALA A 309 -14.08 12.10 0.07
CA ALA A 309 -12.98 13.01 -0.29
C ALA A 309 -11.73 12.78 0.60
N GLY A 310 -10.55 13.16 0.12
CA GLY A 310 -9.25 13.05 0.81
C GLY A 310 -8.26 12.25 -0.04
N GLU A 311 -7.01 12.02 0.40
CA GLU A 311 -6.49 12.17 1.78
C GLU A 311 -6.19 13.63 2.22
N ASN A 312 -6.15 14.61 1.34
CA ASN A 312 -6.08 16.01 1.71
C ASN A 312 -7.30 16.75 1.15
N LEU A 313 -7.85 17.64 1.95
CA LEU A 313 -8.95 18.53 1.56
C LEU A 313 -8.43 19.92 1.15
N THR A 314 -7.32 20.34 1.76
CA THR A 314 -6.59 21.55 1.42
C THR A 314 -5.09 21.30 1.45
N TRP A 315 -4.35 21.83 0.49
CA TRP A 315 -2.89 21.68 0.45
C TRP A 315 -2.19 22.37 1.62
N ALA A 316 -2.81 23.40 2.19
CA ALA A 316 -2.28 24.13 3.34
C ALA A 316 -2.25 23.29 4.63
N ALA A 317 -3.08 22.25 4.73
CA ALA A 317 -3.15 21.34 5.89
C ALA A 317 -2.25 20.10 5.74
N ALA A 318 -1.53 19.95 4.62
CA ALA A 318 -0.73 18.74 4.36
C ALA A 318 0.55 18.71 5.20
N ASP A 319 0.68 17.76 6.08
CA ASP A 319 1.82 17.54 6.98
C ASP A 319 2.69 16.36 6.54
N PHE A 320 3.05 16.31 5.27
CA PHE A 320 3.80 15.19 4.69
C PHE A 320 4.99 14.77 5.53
N GLU A 321 5.09 13.46 5.74
CA GLU A 321 6.16 12.88 6.54
C GLU A 321 7.51 12.91 5.82
N ASN A 322 8.49 13.49 6.47
CA ASN A 322 9.89 13.26 6.23
C ASN A 322 10.62 13.26 7.56
N PHE A 323 10.78 12.07 8.14
CA PHE A 323 11.35 11.96 9.48
C PHE A 323 12.83 12.31 9.55
N ALA A 324 13.51 12.53 8.43
CA ALA A 324 14.87 13.07 8.38
C ALA A 324 14.91 14.59 8.52
N GLU A 325 13.82 15.29 8.18
CA GLU A 325 13.68 16.75 8.22
C GLU A 325 12.91 17.23 9.46
N PRO A 326 12.96 18.52 9.81
CA PRO A 326 12.07 19.11 10.81
C PRO A 326 10.60 18.90 10.42
N ARG A 327 9.72 18.82 11.42
CA ARG A 327 8.28 18.79 11.19
C ARG A 327 7.86 19.98 10.34
N PRO A 328 6.90 19.78 9.39
CA PRO A 328 6.44 20.88 8.55
C PRO A 328 5.80 21.97 9.41
N ASP A 329 6.11 23.23 9.07
CA ASP A 329 5.47 24.40 9.66
C ASP A 329 4.26 24.73 8.78
N LEU A 330 3.06 24.35 9.25
CA LEU A 330 1.82 24.62 8.54
C LEU A 330 1.46 26.11 8.68
N ALA A 331 0.80 26.67 7.68
CA ALA A 331 0.34 28.05 7.72
C ALA A 331 -0.49 28.35 8.98
N ASP A 332 -0.31 29.54 9.57
CA ASP A 332 -0.96 29.91 10.83
C ASP A 332 -2.48 30.00 10.72
N ASP A 333 -3.01 30.16 9.52
CA ASP A 333 -4.42 30.42 9.21
C ASP A 333 -5.07 29.37 8.29
N TYR A 334 -4.46 28.21 8.11
CA TYR A 334 -5.01 27.18 7.20
C TYR A 334 -6.40 26.68 7.64
N GLU A 335 -6.71 26.76 8.92
CA GLU A 335 -7.99 26.27 9.46
C GLU A 335 -9.21 26.94 8.84
N ALA A 336 -9.09 28.19 8.38
CA ALA A 336 -10.21 28.91 7.79
C ALA A 336 -10.68 28.29 6.45
N GLU A 337 -9.75 27.87 5.60
CA GLU A 337 -10.04 27.17 4.37
C GLU A 337 -10.43 25.71 4.63
N PHE A 338 -9.71 25.04 5.52
CA PHE A 338 -9.98 23.68 5.94
C PHE A 338 -11.39 23.54 6.53
N GLU A 339 -11.83 24.45 7.41
CA GLU A 339 -13.19 24.49 7.95
C GLU A 339 -14.24 24.57 6.83
N GLN A 340 -14.02 25.41 5.82
CA GLN A 340 -14.96 25.54 4.70
C GLN A 340 -15.06 24.22 3.91
N ALA A 341 -13.93 23.53 3.70
CA ALA A 341 -13.91 22.25 3.01
C ALA A 341 -14.66 21.16 3.80
N VAL A 342 -14.37 21.04 5.10
CA VAL A 342 -15.04 20.06 5.99
C VAL A 342 -16.54 20.36 6.10
N ARG A 343 -16.92 21.62 6.31
CA ARG A 343 -18.32 22.06 6.36
C ARG A 343 -19.07 21.66 5.09
N LEU A 344 -18.51 21.97 3.92
CA LEU A 344 -19.11 21.63 2.62
C LEU A 344 -19.37 20.13 2.49
N LEU A 345 -18.39 19.30 2.85
CA LEU A 345 -18.51 17.85 2.78
C LEU A 345 -19.58 17.33 3.76
N MET A 346 -19.58 17.81 5.00
CA MET A 346 -20.54 17.40 6.03
C MET A 346 -21.97 17.79 5.69
N GLU A 347 -22.20 19.01 5.20
CA GLU A 347 -23.51 19.50 4.75
C GLU A 347 -24.07 18.66 3.58
N ASN A 348 -23.20 18.03 2.78
CA ASN A 348 -23.60 17.18 1.67
C ASN A 348 -23.54 15.68 1.98
N GLY A 349 -23.29 15.27 3.23
CA GLY A 349 -23.24 13.88 3.67
C GLY A 349 -22.03 13.09 3.13
N TRP A 350 -20.93 13.79 2.82
CA TRP A 350 -19.70 13.17 2.36
C TRP A 350 -18.84 12.73 3.54
N GLY A 351 -18.36 11.48 3.50
CA GLY A 351 -17.23 11.05 4.32
C GLY A 351 -15.92 11.60 3.79
N PHE A 352 -14.91 11.66 4.66
CA PHE A 352 -13.57 12.10 4.25
C PHE A 352 -12.48 11.41 5.05
N ARG A 353 -11.27 11.43 4.48
CA ARG A 353 -10.03 10.97 5.12
C ARG A 353 -8.97 12.05 5.05
N LEU A 354 -8.09 12.09 6.05
CA LEU A 354 -7.08 13.12 6.19
C LEU A 354 -5.72 12.50 6.47
N HIS A 355 -4.75 12.84 5.64
CA HIS A 355 -3.34 12.64 5.94
C HIS A 355 -2.95 13.48 7.16
N ALA A 356 -2.56 12.84 8.24
CA ALA A 356 -2.15 13.50 9.48
C ALA A 356 -1.10 12.67 10.22
N THR A 357 0.16 13.00 9.98
CA THR A 357 1.32 12.33 10.58
C THR A 357 1.55 12.75 12.02
N TYR A 358 1.42 14.06 12.28
CA TYR A 358 1.85 14.70 13.52
C TYR A 358 0.66 15.12 14.40
N ASP A 359 0.80 14.92 15.72
CA ASP A 359 -0.24 15.30 16.70
C ASP A 359 -0.58 16.78 16.65
N GLU A 360 0.39 17.62 16.30
CA GLU A 360 0.17 19.06 16.15
C GLU A 360 -0.87 19.38 15.09
N THR A 361 -0.83 18.74 13.94
CA THR A 361 -1.83 18.84 12.87
C THR A 361 -3.16 18.27 13.33
N ILE A 362 -3.16 17.05 13.87
CA ILE A 362 -4.37 16.38 14.38
C ILE A 362 -5.10 17.27 15.40
N ARG A 363 -4.38 17.94 16.30
CA ARG A 363 -4.99 18.81 17.31
C ARG A 363 -5.65 20.06 16.70
N ARG A 364 -5.05 20.64 15.68
CA ARG A 364 -5.60 21.80 14.96
C ARG A 364 -6.85 21.39 14.18
N ASP A 365 -6.81 20.28 13.46
CA ASP A 365 -7.96 19.73 12.74
C ASP A 365 -9.11 19.37 13.68
N LEU A 366 -8.82 18.73 14.82
CA LEU A 366 -9.81 18.40 15.83
C LEU A 366 -10.49 19.65 16.42
N ALA A 367 -9.77 20.78 16.55
CA ALA A 367 -10.38 22.02 17.01
C ALA A 367 -11.44 22.54 16.00
N VAL A 368 -11.18 22.39 14.70
CA VAL A 368 -12.18 22.68 13.65
C VAL A 368 -13.37 21.72 13.75
N PHE A 369 -13.12 20.43 13.92
CA PHE A 369 -14.19 19.41 14.03
C PHE A 369 -15.08 19.64 15.24
N GLU A 370 -14.51 19.95 16.40
CA GLU A 370 -15.25 20.26 17.63
C GLU A 370 -16.15 21.48 17.44
N LYS A 371 -15.66 22.52 16.78
CA LYS A 371 -16.46 23.70 16.43
C LYS A 371 -17.64 23.32 15.54
N LEU A 372 -17.41 22.57 14.46
CA LEU A 372 -18.47 22.12 13.56
C LEU A 372 -19.44 21.14 14.22
N ALA A 373 -18.95 20.30 15.12
CA ALA A 373 -19.79 19.38 15.91
C ALA A 373 -20.74 20.14 16.85
N ALA A 374 -20.27 21.23 17.46
CA ALA A 374 -21.11 22.11 18.28
C ALA A 374 -22.23 22.81 17.46
N GLU A 375 -22.04 22.94 16.15
CA GLU A 375 -23.06 23.41 15.21
C GLU A 375 -23.97 22.29 14.67
N GLY A 376 -23.75 21.02 15.09
CA GLY A 376 -24.54 19.86 14.66
C GLY A 376 -24.11 19.23 13.34
N LEU A 377 -22.94 19.56 12.81
CA LEU A 377 -22.46 19.10 11.51
C LEU A 377 -21.71 17.75 11.54
N PHE A 378 -21.54 17.13 12.72
CA PHE A 378 -20.99 15.77 12.86
C PHE A 378 -22.06 14.81 13.37
N PRO A 379 -23.11 14.49 12.59
CA PRO A 379 -24.14 13.55 13.01
C PRO A 379 -23.57 12.12 13.12
N ALA A 380 -24.20 11.33 13.98
CA ALA A 380 -23.87 9.92 14.10
C ALA A 380 -23.99 9.22 12.73
N GLY A 381 -22.99 8.45 12.36
CA GLY A 381 -22.94 7.73 11.08
C GLY A 381 -22.13 8.41 9.97
N ASN A 382 -21.73 9.66 10.12
CA ASN A 382 -20.73 10.25 9.22
C ASN A 382 -19.38 9.54 9.39
N ARG A 383 -18.77 9.17 8.27
CA ARG A 383 -17.48 8.48 8.26
C ARG A 383 -16.37 9.46 7.95
N TRP A 384 -15.52 9.67 8.92
CA TRP A 384 -14.28 10.41 8.76
C TRP A 384 -13.15 9.71 9.50
N LEU A 385 -11.94 9.86 8.99
CA LEU A 385 -10.78 9.22 9.61
C LEU A 385 -9.51 10.03 9.40
N PHE A 386 -8.57 9.85 10.32
CA PHE A 386 -7.19 10.20 10.10
C PHE A 386 -6.40 9.00 9.59
N ASP A 387 -5.57 9.26 8.61
CA ASP A 387 -4.54 8.34 8.13
C ASP A 387 -3.23 8.58 8.88
N HIS A 388 -2.45 7.51 9.04
CA HIS A 388 -1.08 7.53 9.57
C HIS A 388 -1.02 7.69 11.09
N ALA A 389 -1.27 8.90 11.60
CA ALA A 389 -1.34 9.22 13.03
C ALA A 389 -0.11 8.74 13.83
N GLU A 390 1.10 8.84 13.23
CA GLU A 390 2.33 8.29 13.82
C GLU A 390 2.63 8.86 15.20
N THR A 391 2.41 10.15 15.40
CA THR A 391 2.76 10.80 16.67
C THR A 391 1.55 11.22 17.50
N VAL A 392 0.36 10.71 17.19
CA VAL A 392 -0.88 11.05 17.89
C VAL A 392 -0.76 10.75 19.38
N ARG A 393 -1.29 11.65 20.21
CA ARG A 393 -1.26 11.55 21.67
C ARG A 393 -2.57 11.02 22.24
N ASP A 394 -2.51 10.58 23.48
CA ASP A 394 -3.66 9.99 24.20
C ASP A 394 -4.85 10.97 24.27
N ASP A 395 -4.61 12.27 24.56
CA ASP A 395 -5.66 13.28 24.60
C ASP A 395 -6.31 13.55 23.24
N SER A 396 -5.54 13.46 22.15
CA SER A 396 -6.09 13.54 20.79
C SER A 396 -6.90 12.29 20.42
N LEU A 397 -6.47 11.10 20.85
CA LEU A 397 -7.25 9.86 20.67
C LEU A 397 -8.60 9.92 21.40
N ASP A 398 -8.63 10.48 22.61
CA ASP A 398 -9.87 10.68 23.37
C ASP A 398 -10.85 11.62 22.65
N ARG A 399 -10.34 12.70 22.01
CA ARG A 399 -11.11 13.64 21.18
C ARG A 399 -11.65 12.98 19.91
N ILE A 400 -10.81 12.17 19.22
CA ILE A 400 -11.23 11.40 18.04
C ILE A 400 -12.37 10.47 18.40
N ALA A 401 -12.25 9.75 19.53
CA ALA A 401 -13.31 8.84 20.02
C ALA A 401 -14.60 9.58 20.33
N ALA A 402 -14.51 10.74 21.01
CA ALA A 402 -15.67 11.57 21.34
C ALA A 402 -16.43 12.09 20.13
N LEU A 403 -15.73 12.33 19.01
CA LEU A 403 -16.29 12.79 17.72
C LEU A 403 -16.71 11.63 16.80
N GLY A 404 -16.54 10.37 17.22
CA GLY A 404 -16.88 9.20 16.40
C GLY A 404 -15.95 8.97 15.20
N GLY A 405 -14.72 9.47 15.25
CA GLY A 405 -13.71 9.29 14.21
C GLY A 405 -13.10 7.90 14.17
N SER A 406 -12.43 7.59 13.09
CA SER A 406 -11.71 6.34 12.86
C SER A 406 -10.24 6.60 12.52
N LEU A 407 -9.44 5.56 12.49
CA LEU A 407 -8.01 5.64 12.16
C LEU A 407 -7.63 4.56 11.13
N SER A 408 -6.77 4.94 10.20
CA SER A 408 -6.13 4.01 9.29
C SER A 408 -4.62 4.14 9.44
N VAL A 409 -3.96 3.09 9.92
CA VAL A 409 -2.53 3.09 10.23
C VAL A 409 -1.75 2.37 9.13
N GLN A 410 -0.56 2.90 8.78
CA GLN A 410 0.29 2.34 7.74
C GLN A 410 1.64 1.93 8.31
N ASN A 411 2.28 0.96 7.65
CA ASN A 411 3.53 0.39 8.12
C ASN A 411 4.77 1.20 7.72
N ARG A 412 4.68 2.52 7.61
CA ARG A 412 5.83 3.38 7.23
C ARG A 412 7.02 3.21 8.17
N MET A 413 6.77 2.92 9.45
CA MET A 413 7.82 2.62 10.42
C MET A 413 8.60 1.33 10.12
N SER A 414 8.07 0.41 9.31
CA SER A 414 8.85 -0.72 8.80
C SER A 414 10.03 -0.27 7.94
N PHE A 415 9.90 0.86 7.25
CA PHE A 415 10.87 1.38 6.28
C PHE A 415 11.64 2.58 6.81
N GLN A 416 11.03 3.41 7.64
CA GLN A 416 11.58 4.68 8.13
C GLN A 416 11.84 4.66 9.64
N GLY A 417 11.52 3.57 10.34
CA GLY A 417 11.62 3.50 11.80
C GLY A 417 13.02 3.71 12.35
N GLY A 418 14.06 3.31 11.60
CA GLY A 418 15.45 3.60 11.98
C GLY A 418 15.74 5.10 11.99
N VAL A 419 15.31 5.82 10.96
CA VAL A 419 15.44 7.29 10.86
C VAL A 419 14.63 7.99 11.96
N PHE A 420 13.41 7.52 12.20
CA PHE A 420 12.57 8.05 13.27
C PHE A 420 13.21 7.85 14.65
N LEU A 421 13.74 6.66 14.92
CA LEU A 421 14.43 6.33 16.16
C LEU A 421 15.66 7.24 16.39
N ASP A 422 16.46 7.43 15.35
CA ASP A 422 17.67 8.26 15.43
C ASP A 422 17.32 9.73 15.71
N ARG A 423 16.20 10.25 15.19
CA ARG A 423 15.78 11.63 15.36
C ARG A 423 14.98 11.91 16.63
N TYR A 424 14.00 11.05 16.94
CA TYR A 424 13.04 11.30 18.01
C TYR A 424 13.29 10.46 19.27
N GLY A 425 14.20 9.49 19.19
CA GLY A 425 14.60 8.63 20.30
C GLY A 425 13.66 7.45 20.57
N ALA A 426 14.12 6.53 21.42
CA ALA A 426 13.43 5.26 21.67
C ALA A 426 12.05 5.43 22.31
N ALA A 427 11.87 6.43 23.18
CA ALA A 427 10.59 6.66 23.85
C ALA A 427 9.48 7.04 22.84
N ALA A 428 9.79 7.89 21.85
CA ALA A 428 8.85 8.22 20.78
C ALA A 428 8.62 7.02 19.86
N ALA A 429 9.70 6.35 19.41
CA ALA A 429 9.61 5.22 18.50
C ALA A 429 8.82 4.03 19.07
N SER A 430 8.81 3.84 20.39
CA SER A 430 8.13 2.73 21.05
C SER A 430 6.60 2.75 20.89
N ARG A 431 6.02 3.91 20.57
CA ARG A 431 4.55 4.12 20.45
C ARG A 431 4.15 4.72 19.10
N THR A 432 4.91 4.52 18.05
CA THR A 432 4.67 5.17 16.76
C THR A 432 4.25 4.18 15.67
N PRO A 433 2.98 4.30 15.17
CA PRO A 433 1.81 4.89 15.82
C PRO A 433 1.34 4.06 17.03
N PRO A 434 0.59 4.63 17.99
CA PRO A 434 0.18 3.95 19.22
C PRO A 434 -1.05 3.05 19.01
N VAL A 435 -0.93 2.02 18.18
CA VAL A 435 -2.07 1.18 17.75
C VAL A 435 -2.77 0.50 18.94
N ARG A 436 -2.02 0.03 19.95
CA ARG A 436 -2.60 -0.56 21.17
C ARG A 436 -3.51 0.45 21.86
N ALA A 437 -3.03 1.68 22.07
CA ALA A 437 -3.80 2.73 22.72
C ALA A 437 -5.07 3.14 21.93
N MET A 438 -5.04 3.04 20.61
CA MET A 438 -6.20 3.26 19.75
C MET A 438 -7.26 2.16 19.98
N LEU A 439 -6.84 0.90 19.97
CA LEU A 439 -7.72 -0.26 20.19
C LEU A 439 -8.30 -0.30 21.60
N ASP A 440 -7.51 0.03 22.63
CA ASP A 440 -7.94 0.06 24.03
C ASP A 440 -9.05 1.10 24.28
N ARG A 441 -9.15 2.13 23.44
CA ARG A 441 -10.24 3.12 23.42
C ARG A 441 -11.47 2.70 22.63
N GLY A 442 -11.45 1.52 22.02
CA GLY A 442 -12.53 1.03 21.18
C GLY A 442 -12.69 1.77 19.86
N LEU A 443 -11.67 2.51 19.43
CA LEU A 443 -11.66 3.19 18.13
C LEU A 443 -11.73 2.17 16.99
N THR A 444 -12.40 2.53 15.91
CA THR A 444 -12.31 1.77 14.66
C THR A 444 -10.93 2.04 14.04
N VAL A 445 -10.10 1.00 14.00
CA VAL A 445 -8.76 1.03 13.42
C VAL A 445 -8.67 0.04 12.29
N ALA A 446 -8.11 0.45 11.17
CA ALA A 446 -7.73 -0.42 10.07
C ALA A 446 -6.25 -0.26 9.74
N ALA A 447 -5.69 -1.21 9.01
CA ALA A 447 -4.31 -1.14 8.56
C ALA A 447 -4.22 -1.18 7.03
N GLY A 448 -3.27 -0.43 6.50
CA GLY A 448 -2.96 -0.36 5.08
C GLY A 448 -1.46 -0.22 4.83
N THR A 449 -1.06 -0.26 3.57
CA THR A 449 0.35 -0.20 3.18
C THR A 449 0.84 1.19 2.84
N ASP A 450 -0.02 2.09 2.38
CA ASP A 450 0.37 3.37 1.78
C ASP A 450 1.34 3.20 0.59
N ALA A 451 1.22 2.06 -0.08
CA ALA A 451 2.06 1.78 -1.24
C ALA A 451 1.55 2.60 -2.47
N THR A 452 2.39 2.86 -3.40
CA THR A 452 3.61 2.17 -3.85
C THR A 452 4.90 2.99 -3.67
N ARG A 453 4.90 4.04 -2.87
CA ARG A 453 6.03 4.99 -2.79
C ARG A 453 6.76 4.97 -1.44
N VAL A 454 6.03 5.02 -0.34
CA VAL A 454 6.60 5.12 1.02
C VAL A 454 6.76 3.78 1.70
N SER A 455 6.13 2.75 1.18
CA SER A 455 6.24 1.38 1.63
C SER A 455 5.95 0.40 0.50
N SER A 456 6.17 -0.89 0.77
CA SER A 456 5.81 -1.97 -0.14
C SER A 456 4.31 -2.29 -0.05
N TYR A 457 3.73 -2.70 -1.17
CA TYR A 457 2.34 -3.18 -1.25
C TYR A 457 2.16 -4.62 -0.73
N ASN A 458 3.19 -5.26 -0.17
CA ASN A 458 3.08 -6.56 0.47
C ASN A 458 2.47 -6.42 1.88
N PRO A 459 1.20 -6.80 2.12
CA PRO A 459 0.54 -6.65 3.41
C PRO A 459 1.17 -7.52 4.51
N TRP A 460 1.89 -8.59 4.13
CA TRP A 460 2.54 -9.47 5.09
C TRP A 460 3.75 -8.80 5.76
N VAL A 461 4.40 -7.85 5.09
CA VAL A 461 5.41 -6.96 5.71
C VAL A 461 4.77 -6.06 6.76
N ALA A 462 3.58 -5.54 6.49
CA ALA A 462 2.84 -4.73 7.45
C ALA A 462 2.32 -5.56 8.64
N LEU A 463 1.78 -6.75 8.38
CA LEU A 463 1.37 -7.70 9.43
C LEU A 463 2.55 -8.14 10.30
N HIS A 464 3.71 -8.42 9.70
CA HIS A 464 4.94 -8.68 10.44
C HIS A 464 5.30 -7.51 11.37
N TRP A 465 5.25 -6.27 10.86
CA TRP A 465 5.54 -5.09 11.66
C TRP A 465 4.54 -4.90 12.82
N LEU A 466 3.24 -5.12 12.61
CA LEU A 466 2.23 -5.01 13.66
C LEU A 466 2.46 -6.03 14.80
N VAL A 467 2.91 -7.23 14.46
CA VAL A 467 3.13 -8.34 15.40
C VAL A 467 4.48 -8.23 16.10
N THR A 468 5.53 -7.77 15.42
CA THR A 468 6.91 -7.80 15.93
C THR A 468 7.46 -6.43 16.34
N GLY A 469 6.86 -5.34 15.86
CA GLY A 469 7.37 -3.98 16.06
C GLY A 469 8.74 -3.74 15.44
N ARG A 470 9.14 -4.53 14.40
CA ARG A 470 10.47 -4.47 13.79
C ARG A 470 10.44 -3.84 12.41
N THR A 471 11.48 -3.07 12.10
CA THR A 471 11.71 -2.59 10.72
C THR A 471 12.09 -3.77 9.82
N VAL A 472 12.01 -3.58 8.50
CA VAL A 472 12.51 -4.56 7.50
C VAL A 472 14.00 -4.85 7.68
N GLY A 473 14.74 -3.93 8.28
CA GLY A 473 16.13 -4.08 8.69
C GLY A 473 16.32 -4.83 10.01
N GLY A 474 15.24 -5.25 10.70
CA GLY A 474 15.29 -5.98 11.97
C GLY A 474 15.45 -5.11 13.22
N THR A 475 15.46 -3.77 13.09
CA THR A 475 15.52 -2.86 14.26
C THR A 475 14.21 -2.96 15.04
N ALA A 476 14.26 -3.33 16.33
CA ALA A 476 13.11 -3.34 17.21
C ALA A 476 12.75 -1.91 17.64
N LEU A 477 11.53 -1.50 17.40
CA LEU A 477 11.02 -0.17 17.77
C LEU A 477 10.09 -0.25 18.99
N ARG A 478 9.24 -1.29 19.08
CA ARG A 478 8.16 -1.39 20.06
C ARG A 478 8.44 -2.44 21.13
N PRO A 479 8.11 -2.16 22.39
CA PRO A 479 8.13 -3.17 23.45
C PRO A 479 6.95 -4.16 23.29
N PRO A 480 7.00 -5.36 23.92
CA PRO A 480 5.96 -6.37 23.78
C PRO A 480 4.53 -5.89 24.13
N VAL A 481 4.39 -4.95 25.05
CA VAL A 481 3.09 -4.39 25.48
C VAL A 481 2.39 -3.58 24.37
N GLU A 482 3.13 -3.07 23.40
CA GLU A 482 2.61 -2.30 22.26
C GLU A 482 2.36 -3.17 21.02
N LEU A 483 2.68 -4.48 21.07
CA LEU A 483 2.52 -5.41 19.95
C LEU A 483 1.07 -5.92 19.89
N LEU A 484 0.64 -6.25 18.69
CA LEU A 484 -0.63 -6.95 18.47
C LEU A 484 -0.40 -8.45 18.39
N ASP A 485 -1.40 -9.23 18.81
CA ASP A 485 -1.40 -10.63 18.43
C ASP A 485 -1.75 -10.80 16.94
N ARG A 486 -1.54 -11.99 16.40
CA ARG A 486 -1.73 -12.27 14.97
C ARG A 486 -3.17 -12.12 14.50
N GLN A 487 -4.15 -12.43 15.34
CA GLN A 487 -5.56 -12.31 15.00
C GLN A 487 -6.01 -10.85 15.07
N GLU A 488 -5.54 -10.09 16.06
CA GLU A 488 -5.75 -8.64 16.13
C GLU A 488 -5.19 -7.94 14.88
N ALA A 489 -3.91 -8.21 14.54
CA ALA A 489 -3.26 -7.63 13.37
C ALA A 489 -3.99 -7.99 12.06
N LEU A 490 -4.37 -9.26 11.88
CA LEU A 490 -5.15 -9.69 10.72
C LEU A 490 -6.53 -9.03 10.68
N GLY A 491 -7.15 -8.79 11.86
CA GLY A 491 -8.41 -8.08 11.98
C GLY A 491 -8.37 -6.66 11.45
N LEU A 492 -7.22 -5.97 11.58
CA LEU A 492 -7.04 -4.62 11.00
C LEU A 492 -7.00 -4.66 9.47
N TYR A 493 -6.46 -5.72 8.87
CA TYR A 493 -6.41 -5.95 7.41
C TYR A 493 -7.65 -6.64 6.83
N THR A 494 -8.67 -6.91 7.63
CA THR A 494 -9.91 -7.56 7.18
C THR A 494 -11.13 -6.75 7.65
N ARG A 495 -11.60 -6.95 8.88
CA ARG A 495 -12.75 -6.24 9.46
C ARG A 495 -12.54 -4.72 9.58
N GLY A 496 -11.30 -4.31 9.87
CA GLY A 496 -10.96 -2.89 10.02
C GLY A 496 -11.31 -2.10 8.76
N GLY A 497 -10.77 -2.51 7.60
CA GLY A 497 -11.06 -1.85 6.32
C GLY A 497 -12.54 -1.87 5.95
N ALA A 498 -13.25 -2.97 6.23
CA ALA A 498 -14.70 -3.08 5.98
C ALA A 498 -15.50 -2.06 6.82
N ARG A 499 -15.13 -1.84 8.08
CA ARG A 499 -15.78 -0.86 8.96
C ARG A 499 -15.57 0.58 8.50
N LEU A 500 -14.37 0.91 7.98
CA LEU A 500 -14.11 2.26 7.48
C LEU A 500 -15.05 2.65 6.32
N THR A 501 -15.49 1.67 5.54
CA THR A 501 -16.38 1.88 4.38
C THR A 501 -17.84 1.53 4.68
N GLY A 502 -18.17 1.03 5.90
CA GLY A 502 -19.52 0.62 6.28
C GLY A 502 -19.99 -0.63 5.55
N GLU A 503 -19.07 -1.55 5.32
CA GLU A 503 -19.33 -2.82 4.63
C GLU A 503 -19.09 -4.04 5.55
N GLU A 504 -19.01 -3.83 6.86
CA GLU A 504 -18.76 -4.87 7.87
C GLU A 504 -19.82 -5.98 7.90
N ASP A 505 -21.01 -5.72 7.39
CA ASP A 505 -22.08 -6.70 7.28
C ASP A 505 -21.89 -7.65 6.09
N VAL A 506 -21.10 -7.26 5.10
CA VAL A 506 -20.97 -8.01 3.82
C VAL A 506 -19.55 -8.45 3.50
N LYS A 507 -18.50 -7.92 4.19
CA LYS A 507 -17.10 -8.32 3.97
C LYS A 507 -16.23 -8.20 5.22
N GLY A 508 -14.98 -8.68 5.15
CA GLY A 508 -14.00 -8.64 6.24
C GLY A 508 -14.06 -9.85 7.19
N VAL A 509 -15.05 -10.73 7.01
CA VAL A 509 -15.20 -12.01 7.71
C VAL A 509 -15.71 -13.07 6.75
N LEU A 510 -15.44 -14.35 7.04
CA LEU A 510 -16.10 -15.47 6.36
C LEU A 510 -17.35 -15.86 7.17
N ARG A 511 -18.51 -15.42 6.69
CA ARG A 511 -19.82 -15.67 7.29
C ARG A 511 -20.86 -15.84 6.19
N GLU A 512 -21.86 -16.66 6.43
CA GLU A 512 -22.98 -16.87 5.50
C GLU A 512 -23.60 -15.53 5.09
N GLY A 513 -23.80 -15.34 3.79
CA GLY A 513 -24.31 -14.11 3.17
C GLY A 513 -23.25 -13.03 2.87
N CYS A 514 -22.06 -13.10 3.46
CA CYS A 514 -20.95 -12.20 3.11
C CYS A 514 -20.39 -12.53 1.71
N TYR A 515 -19.71 -11.58 1.10
CA TYR A 515 -18.97 -11.83 -0.14
C TYR A 515 -18.00 -13.00 0.02
N ALA A 516 -17.90 -13.82 -1.00
CA ALA A 516 -16.94 -14.92 -1.05
C ALA A 516 -15.55 -14.39 -1.43
N ASP A 517 -14.98 -13.62 -0.51
CA ASP A 517 -13.66 -13.01 -0.61
C ASP A 517 -12.73 -13.73 0.38
N LEU A 518 -11.81 -14.56 -0.12
CA LEU A 518 -10.93 -15.37 0.72
C LEU A 518 -9.58 -15.64 0.06
N ALA A 519 -8.58 -15.97 0.88
CA ALA A 519 -7.24 -16.35 0.46
C ALA A 519 -6.81 -17.67 1.11
N VAL A 520 -6.30 -18.60 0.29
CA VAL A 520 -5.59 -19.81 0.74
C VAL A 520 -4.11 -19.48 0.78
N LEU A 521 -3.49 -19.56 1.94
CA LEU A 521 -2.13 -19.08 2.15
C LEU A 521 -1.07 -20.16 1.85
N SER A 522 0.08 -19.72 1.37
CA SER A 522 1.27 -20.58 1.15
C SER A 522 1.80 -21.18 2.46
N GLN A 523 1.67 -20.42 3.55
CA GLN A 523 2.08 -20.80 4.91
C GLN A 523 0.98 -20.47 5.91
N ASP A 524 0.94 -21.16 7.05
CA ASP A 524 -0.06 -20.88 8.10
C ASP A 524 0.36 -19.65 8.93
N TYR A 525 -0.12 -18.47 8.57
CA TYR A 525 0.16 -17.20 9.25
C TYR A 525 0.01 -17.26 10.77
N LEU A 526 -0.94 -18.05 11.28
CA LEU A 526 -1.20 -18.12 12.73
C LEU A 526 -0.13 -18.93 13.49
N THR A 527 0.70 -19.72 12.80
CA THR A 527 1.63 -20.65 13.46
C THR A 527 3.08 -20.59 12.98
N VAL A 528 3.35 -20.02 11.78
CA VAL A 528 4.74 -19.90 11.26
C VAL A 528 5.62 -19.04 12.18
N PRO A 529 6.96 -19.23 12.18
CA PRO A 529 7.88 -18.25 12.77
C PRO A 529 7.65 -16.85 12.25
N GLU A 530 7.88 -15.83 13.08
CA GLU A 530 7.62 -14.43 12.71
C GLU A 530 8.40 -13.99 11.48
N GLU A 531 9.64 -14.47 11.34
CA GLU A 531 10.54 -14.16 10.24
C GLU A 531 10.03 -14.65 8.87
N VAL A 532 9.10 -15.61 8.86
CA VAL A 532 8.49 -16.16 7.65
C VAL A 532 7.29 -15.34 7.18
N ILE A 533 6.68 -14.54 8.07
CA ILE A 533 5.46 -13.77 7.76
C ILE A 533 5.62 -12.91 6.50
N PRO A 534 6.71 -12.15 6.28
CA PRO A 534 6.86 -11.32 5.08
C PRO A 534 6.92 -12.10 3.76
N ASP A 535 7.23 -13.39 3.82
CA ASP A 535 7.35 -14.28 2.66
C ASP A 535 6.05 -15.04 2.36
N ILE A 536 4.97 -14.82 3.11
CA ILE A 536 3.67 -15.42 2.84
C ILE A 536 3.08 -14.84 1.54
N GLU A 537 2.55 -15.74 0.71
CA GLU A 537 1.75 -15.42 -0.47
C GLU A 537 0.41 -16.16 -0.37
N SER A 538 -0.56 -15.76 -1.16
CA SER A 538 -1.74 -16.57 -1.42
C SER A 538 -1.43 -17.56 -2.55
N VAL A 539 -1.79 -18.80 -2.38
CA VAL A 539 -1.72 -19.81 -3.46
C VAL A 539 -3.05 -19.91 -4.22
N LEU A 540 -4.13 -19.40 -3.62
CA LEU A 540 -5.43 -19.24 -4.27
C LEU A 540 -6.15 -18.04 -3.65
N THR A 541 -6.54 -17.07 -4.46
CA THR A 541 -7.36 -15.93 -4.03
C THR A 541 -8.69 -15.93 -4.76
N VAL A 542 -9.77 -15.82 -4.00
CA VAL A 542 -11.14 -15.78 -4.50
C VAL A 542 -11.74 -14.42 -4.15
N VAL A 543 -12.34 -13.76 -5.14
CA VAL A 543 -13.09 -12.50 -4.98
C VAL A 543 -14.47 -12.65 -5.60
N GLY A 544 -15.52 -12.49 -4.80
CA GLY A 544 -16.89 -12.68 -5.28
C GLY A 544 -17.09 -14.06 -5.90
N GLY A 545 -16.50 -15.10 -5.32
CA GLY A 545 -16.59 -16.47 -5.83
C GLY A 545 -15.73 -16.77 -7.07
N ARG A 546 -15.06 -15.77 -7.66
CA ARG A 546 -14.16 -15.92 -8.81
C ARG A 546 -12.75 -16.19 -8.34
N ILE A 547 -12.06 -17.18 -8.91
CA ILE A 547 -10.64 -17.43 -8.65
C ILE A 547 -9.84 -16.39 -9.46
N VAL A 548 -9.30 -15.38 -8.79
CA VAL A 548 -8.57 -14.26 -9.42
C VAL A 548 -7.06 -14.46 -9.40
N HIS A 549 -6.56 -15.35 -8.55
CA HIS A 549 -5.15 -15.75 -8.49
C HIS A 549 -5.06 -17.22 -8.10
N ALA A 550 -4.18 -17.95 -8.77
CA ALA A 550 -3.85 -19.33 -8.45
C ALA A 550 -2.37 -19.60 -8.75
N ALA A 551 -1.70 -20.33 -7.86
CA ALA A 551 -0.28 -20.65 -7.96
C ALA A 551 -0.02 -22.06 -7.41
N ALA A 552 1.21 -22.53 -7.57
CA ALA A 552 1.64 -23.87 -7.12
C ALA A 552 0.70 -24.97 -7.65
N GLU A 553 0.14 -25.79 -6.78
CA GLU A 553 -0.80 -26.89 -7.14
C GLU A 553 -2.13 -26.42 -7.75
N TYR A 554 -2.46 -25.13 -7.63
CA TYR A 554 -3.70 -24.53 -8.16
C TYR A 554 -3.49 -23.79 -9.48
N ALA A 555 -2.26 -23.71 -9.99
CA ALA A 555 -1.95 -22.97 -11.22
C ALA A 555 -2.85 -23.39 -12.38
N GLY A 556 -3.41 -22.38 -13.09
CA GLY A 556 -4.33 -22.58 -14.20
C GLY A 556 -5.81 -22.67 -13.80
N LEU A 557 -6.14 -22.49 -12.50
CA LEU A 557 -7.54 -22.36 -12.08
C LEU A 557 -8.08 -20.94 -12.24
N GLU A 558 -7.20 -19.94 -12.29
CA GLU A 558 -7.53 -18.52 -12.50
C GLU A 558 -7.82 -18.20 -13.98
N GLU A 559 -8.55 -17.14 -14.21
CA GLU A 559 -8.70 -16.57 -15.55
C GLU A 559 -7.35 -16.09 -16.08
N ALA A 560 -7.06 -16.33 -17.35
CA ALA A 560 -5.81 -15.92 -17.96
C ALA A 560 -5.65 -14.39 -17.95
N ALA A 561 -4.47 -13.92 -17.56
CA ALA A 561 -4.12 -12.50 -17.69
C ALA A 561 -3.79 -12.16 -19.15
N PRO A 562 -4.03 -10.92 -19.61
CA PRO A 562 -3.45 -10.45 -20.84
C PRO A 562 -1.91 -10.53 -20.77
N PRO A 563 -1.20 -10.68 -21.90
CA PRO A 563 0.25 -10.57 -21.92
C PRO A 563 0.73 -9.24 -21.35
N VAL A 564 1.84 -9.24 -20.59
CA VAL A 564 2.43 -7.98 -20.10
C VAL A 564 2.86 -7.13 -21.30
N SER A 565 2.39 -5.88 -21.33
CA SER A 565 2.74 -4.89 -22.35
C SER A 565 3.24 -3.61 -21.66
N PRO A 566 4.27 -2.94 -22.24
CA PRO A 566 5.05 -3.35 -23.39
C PRO A 566 6.00 -4.54 -23.12
N ALA A 567 6.46 -5.23 -24.17
CA ALA A 567 7.29 -6.44 -24.03
C ALA A 567 8.64 -6.21 -23.31
N TRP A 568 9.14 -4.98 -23.28
CA TRP A 568 10.35 -4.59 -22.52
C TRP A 568 10.05 -4.28 -21.05
N SER A 569 8.79 -4.36 -20.62
CA SER A 569 8.37 -4.07 -19.23
C SER A 569 9.24 -4.82 -18.20
N PRO A 570 9.72 -4.14 -17.15
CA PRO A 570 10.39 -4.82 -16.04
C PRO A 570 9.55 -5.95 -15.43
N VAL A 571 8.23 -5.77 -15.36
CA VAL A 571 7.30 -6.76 -14.80
C VAL A 571 7.30 -8.07 -15.60
N ALA A 572 7.47 -8.00 -16.94
CA ALA A 572 7.56 -9.18 -17.78
C ALA A 572 8.79 -10.06 -17.46
N HIS A 573 9.85 -9.48 -16.89
CA HIS A 573 11.13 -10.14 -16.68
C HIS A 573 11.46 -10.42 -15.21
N PHE A 574 11.04 -9.53 -14.31
CA PHE A 574 11.36 -9.63 -12.88
C PHE A 574 10.12 -9.84 -12.01
N GLY A 575 8.92 -9.68 -12.58
CA GLY A 575 7.69 -9.61 -11.81
C GLY A 575 7.56 -8.30 -11.02
N GLY A 576 6.77 -8.34 -9.96
CA GLY A 576 6.61 -7.24 -9.02
C GLY A 576 7.53 -7.35 -7.81
N TYR A 577 6.94 -7.61 -6.62
CA TYR A 577 7.67 -7.91 -5.39
C TYR A 577 8.57 -9.12 -5.59
N ALA A 578 9.84 -9.02 -5.13
CA ALA A 578 10.80 -10.09 -5.32
C ALA A 578 10.32 -11.39 -4.68
N ARG A 579 10.26 -12.45 -5.48
CA ARG A 579 9.96 -13.79 -4.97
C ARG A 579 11.19 -14.37 -4.29
N SER A 580 10.96 -15.06 -3.20
CA SER A 580 11.99 -15.87 -2.56
C SER A 580 12.21 -17.14 -3.38
N ASP A 581 13.33 -17.21 -4.09
CA ASP A 581 13.75 -18.45 -4.74
C ASP A 581 14.15 -19.45 -3.64
N GLY A 582 13.34 -20.47 -3.40
CA GLY A 582 13.42 -21.36 -2.24
C GLY A 582 14.73 -22.14 -2.04
N ALA A 583 15.72 -22.03 -2.93
CA ALA A 583 17.02 -22.72 -2.82
C ALA A 583 18.17 -21.84 -2.29
N GLY A 584 18.06 -20.51 -2.37
CA GLY A 584 19.07 -19.58 -1.83
C GLY A 584 18.63 -18.86 -0.56
N GLN A 585 17.41 -19.10 -0.11
CA GLN A 585 16.75 -18.32 0.92
C GLN A 585 17.25 -18.66 2.33
N ALA A 586 17.49 -19.92 2.65
CA ALA A 586 17.97 -20.31 3.98
C ALA A 586 19.34 -19.68 4.28
N ASP A 587 20.24 -19.66 3.29
CA ASP A 587 21.57 -19.06 3.43
C ASP A 587 21.50 -17.52 3.48
N ALA A 588 20.68 -16.91 2.62
CA ALA A 588 20.49 -15.45 2.60
C ALA A 588 19.74 -14.95 3.84
N VAL A 589 18.77 -15.70 4.37
CA VAL A 589 18.08 -15.39 5.62
C VAL A 589 19.02 -15.56 6.81
N ALA A 590 19.80 -16.65 6.85
CA ALA A 590 20.78 -16.87 7.92
C ALA A 590 21.87 -15.78 7.92
N GLU A 591 22.36 -15.38 6.74
CA GLU A 591 23.34 -14.31 6.60
C GLU A 591 22.73 -12.93 6.98
N PHE A 592 21.49 -12.66 6.59
CA PHE A 592 20.73 -11.45 6.95
C PHE A 592 20.46 -11.38 8.46
N VAL A 593 20.04 -12.48 9.08
CA VAL A 593 19.80 -12.55 10.54
C VAL A 593 21.11 -12.34 11.29
N ALA A 594 22.19 -13.02 10.89
CA ALA A 594 23.49 -12.86 11.51
C ALA A 594 24.06 -11.45 11.36
N GLU A 595 23.87 -10.79 10.21
CA GLU A 595 24.28 -9.40 9.99
C GLU A 595 23.40 -8.42 10.78
N SER A 596 22.10 -8.67 10.86
CA SER A 596 21.17 -7.89 11.69
C SER A 596 21.50 -7.99 13.18
N GLU A 597 22.02 -9.13 13.65
CA GLU A 597 22.48 -9.31 15.03
C GLU A 597 23.82 -8.59 15.29
N ARG A 598 24.76 -8.66 14.33
CA ARG A 598 26.00 -7.88 14.39
C ARG A 598 25.74 -6.38 14.42
N HIS A 599 24.81 -5.90 13.62
CA HIS A 599 24.45 -4.48 13.58
C HIS A 599 23.73 -4.02 14.86
N ARG A 600 22.87 -4.88 15.45
CA ARG A 600 22.26 -4.62 16.77
C ARG A 600 23.31 -4.51 17.88
N ALA A 601 24.28 -5.42 17.91
CA ALA A 601 25.38 -5.38 18.85
C ALA A 601 26.24 -4.11 18.68
N TRP A 602 26.51 -3.70 17.44
CA TRP A 602 27.24 -2.48 17.13
C TRP A 602 26.48 -1.20 17.56
N ARG A 603 25.14 -1.12 17.31
CA ARG A 603 24.31 0.00 17.79
C ARG A 603 24.21 0.03 19.31
N ALA A 604 24.04 -1.11 19.97
CA ALA A 604 24.02 -1.20 21.42
C ALA A 604 25.33 -0.73 22.06
N ALA A 605 26.46 -1.03 21.43
CA ALA A 605 27.77 -0.57 21.86
C ALA A 605 27.99 0.96 21.69
N ARG A 606 27.25 1.62 20.78
CA ARG A 606 27.34 3.06 20.50
C ARG A 606 26.25 3.91 21.16
N SER A 607 25.20 3.32 21.74
CA SER A 607 24.14 4.07 22.45
C SER A 607 24.61 4.82 23.71
N GLY A 608 25.91 4.73 24.04
CA GLY A 608 26.60 5.59 25.04
C GLY A 608 27.34 6.78 24.44
N ALA A 609 27.41 6.98 23.14
CA ALA A 609 28.04 8.10 22.46
C ALA A 609 26.96 8.90 21.71
N GLY A 610 26.93 10.20 21.87
CA GLY A 610 25.89 11.12 21.37
C GLY A 610 25.43 10.95 19.93
N PRO A 611 24.41 11.69 19.48
CA PRO A 611 23.68 11.43 18.24
C PRO A 611 24.64 11.34 17.04
N ALA A 612 24.58 10.21 16.34
CA ALA A 612 25.28 10.05 15.08
C ALA A 612 24.70 11.03 14.04
N PRO A 613 25.50 11.60 13.14
CA PRO A 613 24.96 12.34 12.01
C PRO A 613 24.02 11.43 11.23
N GLY A 614 22.89 11.98 10.77
CA GLY A 614 21.89 11.28 9.94
C GLY A 614 22.58 10.57 8.76
N PRO A 615 21.87 9.65 8.06
CA PRO A 615 22.46 8.84 7.01
C PRO A 615 23.15 9.78 6.02
N ALA A 616 24.49 9.85 6.13
CA ALA A 616 25.29 10.59 5.18
C ALA A 616 25.11 9.89 3.84
N TYR A 617 24.44 10.55 2.89
CA TYR A 617 24.55 10.14 1.51
C TYR A 617 26.03 10.05 1.20
N PRO A 618 26.54 8.90 0.71
CA PRO A 618 27.96 8.81 0.39
C PRO A 618 28.25 9.87 -0.68
N VAL A 619 28.89 10.94 -0.29
CA VAL A 619 29.48 11.89 -1.22
C VAL A 619 30.58 11.10 -1.92
N ASP A 620 30.48 10.98 -3.24
CA ASP A 620 31.45 10.26 -4.05
C ASP A 620 32.85 10.82 -3.72
N PRO A 621 33.82 9.99 -3.30
CA PRO A 621 35.18 10.45 -3.01
C PRO A 621 35.84 11.19 -4.18
N CYS A 622 35.37 11.00 -5.41
CA CYS A 622 35.81 11.72 -6.58
C CYS A 622 35.37 13.19 -6.65
N LEU A 623 34.47 13.65 -5.75
CA LEU A 623 34.09 15.06 -5.65
C LEU A 623 34.93 15.87 -4.65
N SER A 624 35.96 15.27 -4.05
CA SER A 624 36.86 15.91 -3.10
C SER A 624 38.16 16.43 -3.73
N HIS A 625 38.28 16.49 -5.04
CA HIS A 625 39.39 17.11 -5.78
C HIS A 625 38.93 18.21 -6.72
#